data_62ceac43f96aaaf17aea1e8c6e6655fb
#
_entry.id   62ceac43f96aaaf17aea1e8c6e6655fb
#
_cell.length_a   1.000
_cell.length_b   1.000
_cell.length_c   1.000
_cell.angle_alpha   90.00
_cell.angle_beta   90.00
_cell.angle_gamma   90.00
#
_symmetry.space_group_name_H-M   'P 1'
#
loop_
_entity.id
_entity.type
_entity.pdbx_description
1 polymer ?
#
loop_
_entity_poly.entity_id
_entity_poly.type
_entity_poly.pdbx_seq_one_letter_code
_entity_poly.pdbx_strand_id
1 'polypeptide(L)'
;YYGYRSQKETYKEMGEVISFPLKKVQSAMFYEDSSQIAILGRLDKDRGDVSLIIADRDTSQERKRFEKWEEAINKLKEKKKKTKKDSLAINKKYKTKILWDKNEVDYGRFHGNMAWSFDGNKLAYTKYHFGENQSLVFDIKIYDKDSDKHFWLTKSKRASYPSWIDSNKVAYVSHYNSVSNIFISDLNGQEVTNLTGFTDNTQIAYLAISPDRGQVAFAMNPENGNMDIYTIDLKSKAITRLTDDSMADIMPVWHPNSRSISYTSNANGVPNIYTINLNTKKITANTDAGDGIWTHQWMPQDSVLLATSLGDIDSVRLIKVDPFRSPDTAPLTLRDNYTSWLKAGPDVSFVNEKPETIPNISKPEKYKFTKHMRPLANLIIPIPSVPIFATAFTDALGKNMFEMVGYLIPADMNKSGLQFGYINPMWSLSISRNFDFAFRRYQKAWLVDSRNAASLTINNPINFGEYPSSNHLFYAGATIVNHNV
;
A
#
# COMPACT_ATOMS: atom_id res chain seq x y z
N TYR A 1 10.92 11.57 17.48
CA TYR A 1 10.68 12.68 18.45
C TYR A 1 9.97 13.79 17.69
N TYR A 2 8.64 13.86 17.80
CA TYR A 2 7.87 14.99 17.30
C TYR A 2 8.10 16.15 18.25
N GLY A 3 8.70 17.24 17.78
CA GLY A 3 8.80 18.46 18.54
C GLY A 3 7.40 18.96 18.87
N TYR A 4 6.97 18.85 20.10
CA TYR A 4 5.70 19.36 20.57
C TYR A 4 5.73 20.89 20.47
N ARG A 5 4.99 21.44 19.53
CA ARG A 5 4.62 22.85 19.54
C ARG A 5 3.29 22.97 20.25
N SER A 6 3.34 23.38 21.51
CA SER A 6 2.17 23.57 22.37
C SER A 6 1.22 24.70 21.97
N GLN A 7 1.45 25.38 20.85
CA GLN A 7 0.72 26.60 20.45
C GLN A 7 0.28 26.61 18.97
N LYS A 8 0.41 25.48 18.22
CA LYS A 8 -0.07 25.44 16.83
C LYS A 8 -1.52 25.00 16.75
N GLU A 9 -2.23 25.57 15.79
CA GLU A 9 -3.57 25.15 15.44
C GLU A 9 -3.60 23.67 15.07
N THR A 10 -4.59 22.96 15.57
CA THR A 10 -4.87 21.58 15.15
C THR A 10 -5.54 21.60 13.76
N TYR A 11 -5.54 20.48 13.08
CA TYR A 11 -6.24 20.35 11.79
C TYR A 11 -7.72 20.75 11.88
N LYS A 12 -8.36 20.60 13.05
CA LYS A 12 -9.75 20.98 13.29
C LYS A 12 -9.98 22.49 13.25
N GLU A 13 -8.95 23.26 13.58
CA GLU A 13 -8.99 24.72 13.56
C GLU A 13 -8.65 25.26 12.16
N MET A 14 -7.91 24.50 11.36
CA MET A 14 -7.46 24.90 10.03
C MET A 14 -8.48 24.61 8.92
N GLY A 15 -9.40 23.68 9.13
CA GLY A 15 -10.32 23.29 8.08
C GLY A 15 -11.57 22.56 8.55
N GLU A 16 -12.52 22.42 7.65
CA GLU A 16 -13.72 21.65 7.87
C GLU A 16 -13.44 20.16 7.67
N VAL A 17 -13.70 19.35 8.70
CA VAL A 17 -13.58 17.90 8.59
C VAL A 17 -14.69 17.35 7.72
N ILE A 18 -14.34 16.73 6.62
CA ILE A 18 -15.28 16.01 5.77
C ILE A 18 -15.57 14.66 6.43
N SER A 19 -16.78 14.55 6.96
CA SER A 19 -17.26 13.31 7.54
C SER A 19 -17.48 12.28 6.45
N PHE A 20 -16.58 11.30 6.36
CA PHE A 20 -16.77 10.13 5.52
C PHE A 20 -17.01 8.90 6.42
N PRO A 21 -17.94 8.02 6.10
CA PRO A 21 -18.25 6.86 6.93
C PRO A 21 -17.21 5.72 6.74
N LEU A 22 -15.95 6.06 6.84
CA LEU A 22 -14.80 5.18 6.86
C LEU A 22 -14.02 5.39 8.15
N LYS A 23 -13.42 4.32 8.65
CA LYS A 23 -12.70 4.39 9.93
C LYS A 23 -11.27 4.89 9.76
N LYS A 24 -10.65 4.60 8.63
CA LYS A 24 -9.32 5.13 8.27
C LYS A 24 -9.32 5.49 6.80
N VAL A 25 -8.97 6.72 6.49
CA VAL A 25 -8.72 7.18 5.14
C VAL A 25 -7.21 7.25 4.95
N GLN A 26 -6.67 6.54 3.96
CA GLN A 26 -5.25 6.60 3.61
C GLN A 26 -4.98 7.66 2.54
N SER A 27 -5.84 7.70 1.54
CA SER A 27 -5.77 8.64 0.44
C SER A 27 -7.17 8.87 -0.12
N ALA A 28 -7.42 10.06 -0.62
CA ALA A 28 -8.67 10.40 -1.27
C ALA A 28 -8.40 11.33 -2.44
N MET A 29 -9.14 11.15 -3.52
CA MET A 29 -9.03 11.98 -4.72
C MET A 29 -10.41 12.25 -5.29
N PHE A 30 -10.80 13.52 -5.34
CA PHE A 30 -12.00 13.94 -6.04
C PHE A 30 -11.78 13.92 -7.55
N TYR A 31 -12.85 13.62 -8.27
CA TYR A 31 -12.94 14.00 -9.67
C TYR A 31 -13.22 15.51 -9.78
N GLU A 32 -12.89 16.11 -10.90
CA GLU A 32 -12.83 17.56 -11.10
C GLU A 32 -14.05 18.38 -10.63
N ASP A 33 -15.26 17.84 -10.77
CA ASP A 33 -16.51 18.52 -10.40
C ASP A 33 -16.97 18.26 -8.96
N SER A 34 -16.16 17.54 -8.17
CA SER A 34 -16.48 17.14 -6.78
C SER A 34 -17.74 16.29 -6.64
N SER A 35 -18.29 15.79 -7.74
CA SER A 35 -19.46 14.89 -7.73
C SER A 35 -19.09 13.47 -7.36
N GLN A 36 -17.83 13.10 -7.56
CA GLN A 36 -17.30 11.78 -7.34
C GLN A 36 -15.98 11.82 -6.57
N ILE A 37 -15.74 10.85 -5.73
CA ILE A 37 -14.50 10.70 -4.96
C ILE A 37 -14.04 9.24 -4.95
N ALA A 38 -12.76 9.02 -5.21
CA ALA A 38 -12.10 7.75 -4.94
C ALA A 38 -11.39 7.81 -3.59
N ILE A 39 -11.53 6.76 -2.78
CA ILE A 39 -10.97 6.71 -1.42
C ILE A 39 -10.34 5.36 -1.18
N LEU A 40 -9.11 5.39 -0.70
CA LEU A 40 -8.47 4.25 -0.06
C LEU A 40 -8.69 4.36 1.45
N GLY A 41 -9.36 3.37 2.02
CA GLY A 41 -9.68 3.41 3.44
C GLY A 41 -10.19 2.08 3.96
N ARG A 42 -10.41 2.00 5.27
CA ARG A 42 -10.97 0.81 5.91
C ARG A 42 -12.46 0.99 6.16
N LEU A 43 -13.27 0.06 5.64
CA LEU A 43 -14.72 0.03 5.86
C LEU A 43 -15.04 -0.38 7.29
N ASP A 44 -14.30 -1.35 7.84
CA ASP A 44 -14.52 -1.88 9.18
C ASP A 44 -13.23 -1.99 10.01
N LYS A 45 -13.35 -1.95 11.35
CA LYS A 45 -12.19 -2.07 12.27
C LYS A 45 -11.51 -3.42 12.17
N ASP A 46 -12.29 -4.45 11.89
CA ASP A 46 -11.83 -5.83 11.95
C ASP A 46 -11.23 -6.34 10.63
N ARG A 47 -11.45 -5.64 9.52
CA ARG A 47 -10.76 -5.92 8.25
C ARG A 47 -9.36 -5.33 8.27
N GLY A 48 -8.34 -6.19 8.19
CA GLY A 48 -6.93 -5.78 8.07
C GLY A 48 -6.62 -5.08 6.75
N ASP A 49 -7.40 -5.35 5.71
CA ASP A 49 -7.20 -4.85 4.36
C ASP A 49 -7.85 -3.47 4.13
N VAL A 50 -7.30 -2.75 3.17
CA VAL A 50 -7.81 -1.47 2.71
C VAL A 50 -8.76 -1.70 1.54
N SER A 51 -9.86 -0.96 1.50
CA SER A 51 -10.80 -0.96 0.39
C SER A 51 -10.55 0.25 -0.50
N LEU A 52 -10.64 0.04 -1.81
CA LEU A 52 -10.80 1.11 -2.80
C LEU A 52 -12.28 1.33 -3.02
N ILE A 53 -12.75 2.53 -2.67
CA ILE A 53 -14.15 2.90 -2.73
C ILE A 53 -14.30 4.06 -3.69
N ILE A 54 -15.23 3.94 -4.61
CA ILE A 54 -15.72 5.07 -5.40
C ILE A 54 -17.06 5.48 -4.81
N ALA A 55 -17.21 6.76 -4.53
CA ALA A 55 -18.41 7.31 -3.97
C ALA A 55 -18.92 8.45 -4.82
N ASP A 56 -20.18 8.34 -5.24
CA ASP A 56 -20.91 9.37 -5.98
C ASP A 56 -21.74 10.20 -5.01
N ARG A 57 -21.80 11.51 -5.22
CA ARG A 57 -22.59 12.40 -4.37
C ARG A 57 -24.08 12.21 -4.63
N ASP A 58 -24.83 11.82 -3.61
CA ASP A 58 -26.27 11.62 -3.70
C ASP A 58 -27.06 12.92 -3.44
N THR A 59 -27.07 13.77 -4.46
CA THR A 59 -27.78 15.06 -4.44
C THR A 59 -29.29 14.87 -4.28
N SER A 60 -29.84 13.75 -4.70
CA SER A 60 -31.29 13.46 -4.60
C SER A 60 -31.71 13.23 -3.15
N GLN A 61 -30.92 12.48 -2.40
CA GLN A 61 -31.17 12.29 -0.98
C GLN A 61 -30.85 13.56 -0.16
N GLU A 62 -29.84 14.32 -0.56
CA GLU A 62 -29.54 15.62 0.06
C GLU A 62 -30.74 16.55 -0.04
N ARG A 63 -31.33 16.67 -1.25
CA ARG A 63 -32.53 17.47 -1.51
C ARG A 63 -33.75 17.00 -0.72
N LYS A 64 -34.03 15.71 -0.71
CA LYS A 64 -35.10 15.13 0.10
C LYS A 64 -34.97 15.41 1.61
N ARG A 65 -33.76 15.44 2.12
CA ARG A 65 -33.46 15.78 3.51
C ARG A 65 -33.68 17.26 3.79
N PHE A 66 -33.28 18.13 2.87
CA PHE A 66 -33.54 19.56 2.98
C PHE A 66 -35.03 19.86 2.97
N GLU A 67 -35.77 19.30 2.03
CA GLU A 67 -37.22 19.44 1.93
C GLU A 67 -37.95 18.99 3.22
N LYS A 68 -37.57 17.82 3.77
CA LYS A 68 -38.12 17.34 5.06
C LYS A 68 -37.80 18.29 6.23
N TRP A 69 -36.61 18.84 6.26
CA TRP A 69 -36.23 19.81 7.29
C TRP A 69 -37.05 21.11 7.13
N GLU A 70 -37.20 21.62 5.91
CA GLU A 70 -37.97 22.80 5.59
C GLU A 70 -39.44 22.64 5.95
N GLU A 71 -40.04 21.50 5.59
CA GLU A 71 -41.41 21.16 6.02
C GLU A 71 -41.56 21.14 7.54
N ALA A 72 -40.60 20.53 8.24
CA ALA A 72 -40.61 20.47 9.70
C ALA A 72 -40.53 21.87 10.33
N ILE A 73 -39.67 22.74 9.79
CA ILE A 73 -39.53 24.12 10.24
C ILE A 73 -40.82 24.92 9.95
N ASN A 74 -41.39 24.76 8.77
CA ASN A 74 -42.64 25.45 8.40
C ASN A 74 -43.79 25.03 9.32
N LYS A 75 -43.96 23.73 9.62
CA LYS A 75 -44.93 23.24 10.62
C LYS A 75 -44.70 23.86 12.01
N LEU A 76 -43.45 24.06 12.41
CA LEU A 76 -43.11 24.73 13.68
C LEU A 76 -43.44 26.23 13.63
N LYS A 77 -43.28 26.90 12.49
CA LYS A 77 -43.63 28.33 12.29
C LYS A 77 -45.13 28.56 12.38
N GLU A 78 -45.93 27.61 11.91
CA GLU A 78 -47.43 27.69 11.89
C GLU A 78 -48.08 27.38 13.24
N LYS A 79 -47.35 26.81 14.20
CA LYS A 79 -47.90 26.54 15.55
C LYS A 79 -48.39 27.81 16.22
N LYS A 80 -49.64 27.80 16.71
CA LYS A 80 -50.24 28.92 17.45
C LYS A 80 -49.53 29.24 18.77
N LYS A 81 -49.00 28.21 19.47
CA LYS A 81 -48.19 28.38 20.69
C LYS A 81 -46.84 27.74 20.46
N LYS A 82 -45.78 28.55 20.48
CA LYS A 82 -44.40 28.08 20.28
C LYS A 82 -43.71 27.94 21.62
N THR A 83 -43.02 26.84 21.82
CA THR A 83 -42.15 26.62 22.98
C THR A 83 -40.76 27.26 22.74
N LYS A 84 -40.01 27.43 23.81
CA LYS A 84 -38.61 27.91 23.70
C LYS A 84 -37.78 26.99 22.80
N LYS A 85 -38.06 25.67 22.80
CA LYS A 85 -37.40 24.71 21.89
C LYS A 85 -37.83 24.94 20.45
N ASP A 86 -39.08 25.21 20.15
CA ASP A 86 -39.54 25.49 18.80
C ASP A 86 -38.87 26.74 18.23
N SER A 87 -38.76 27.81 19.02
CA SER A 87 -38.05 29.04 18.61
C SER A 87 -36.56 28.81 18.32
N LEU A 88 -35.90 28.01 19.13
CA LEU A 88 -34.50 27.64 18.90
C LEU A 88 -34.35 26.79 17.65
N ALA A 89 -35.24 25.86 17.37
CA ALA A 89 -35.22 25.04 16.16
C ALA A 89 -35.46 25.86 14.89
N ILE A 90 -36.43 26.81 14.92
CA ILE A 90 -36.72 27.71 13.79
C ILE A 90 -35.51 28.59 13.42
N ASN A 91 -34.76 29.04 14.43
CA ASN A 91 -33.58 29.90 14.22
C ASN A 91 -32.32 29.13 13.86
N LYS A 92 -32.34 27.80 13.90
CA LYS A 92 -31.20 26.96 13.58
C LYS A 92 -31.04 26.86 12.07
N LYS A 93 -29.87 27.27 11.54
CA LYS A 93 -29.53 27.08 10.13
C LYS A 93 -29.48 25.59 9.79
N TYR A 94 -29.97 25.25 8.60
CA TYR A 94 -29.79 23.89 8.06
C TYR A 94 -28.30 23.59 7.96
N LYS A 95 -27.88 22.47 8.53
CA LYS A 95 -26.53 21.94 8.31
C LYS A 95 -26.58 20.97 7.14
N THR A 96 -26.07 21.40 6.02
CA THR A 96 -25.90 20.56 4.84
C THR A 96 -25.01 19.35 5.22
N LYS A 97 -25.53 18.17 4.98
CA LYS A 97 -24.76 16.95 5.15
C LYS A 97 -24.62 16.31 3.78
N ILE A 98 -23.39 16.30 3.26
CA ILE A 98 -23.08 15.62 2.02
C ILE A 98 -23.32 14.12 2.19
N LEU A 99 -24.08 13.54 1.28
CA LEU A 99 -24.38 12.12 1.24
C LEU A 99 -23.67 11.48 0.05
N TRP A 100 -23.13 10.31 0.29
CA TRP A 100 -22.37 9.57 -0.69
C TRP A 100 -23.00 8.19 -0.90
N ASP A 101 -23.26 7.85 -2.14
CA ASP A 101 -23.50 6.48 -2.56
C ASP A 101 -22.14 5.83 -2.82
N LYS A 102 -21.86 4.69 -2.16
CA LYS A 102 -20.54 4.09 -2.07
C LYS A 102 -20.53 2.73 -2.74
N ASN A 103 -19.55 2.54 -3.60
CA ASN A 103 -19.26 1.26 -4.22
C ASN A 103 -17.83 0.84 -3.89
N GLU A 104 -17.64 -0.32 -3.23
CA GLU A 104 -16.33 -0.95 -3.05
C GLU A 104 -15.95 -1.64 -4.36
N VAL A 105 -14.95 -1.09 -5.04
CA VAL A 105 -14.54 -1.58 -6.36
C VAL A 105 -13.35 -2.54 -6.30
N ASP A 106 -12.50 -2.39 -5.27
CA ASP A 106 -11.36 -3.30 -5.06
C ASP A 106 -10.96 -3.31 -3.58
N TYR A 107 -10.23 -4.32 -3.14
CA TYR A 107 -9.74 -4.41 -1.77
C TYR A 107 -8.33 -5.01 -1.73
N GLY A 108 -7.58 -4.65 -0.65
CA GLY A 108 -6.31 -5.27 -0.45
C GLY A 108 -5.19 -4.33 0.01
N ARG A 109 -3.95 -4.47 -0.53
CA ARG A 109 -2.81 -3.58 -0.24
C ARG A 109 -2.56 -2.68 -1.43
N PHE A 110 -2.55 -1.38 -1.15
CA PHE A 110 -2.31 -0.34 -2.14
C PHE A 110 -1.05 0.44 -1.80
N HIS A 111 -0.49 1.10 -2.79
CA HIS A 111 0.72 1.91 -2.64
C HIS A 111 0.57 3.22 -3.44
N GLY A 112 0.97 4.33 -2.82
CA GLY A 112 1.02 5.63 -3.48
C GLY A 112 -0.35 6.23 -3.81
N ASN A 113 -0.39 7.00 -4.87
CA ASN A 113 -1.54 7.78 -5.27
C ASN A 113 -2.45 7.04 -6.27
N MET A 114 -3.65 7.57 -6.41
CA MET A 114 -4.60 7.23 -7.47
C MET A 114 -4.65 8.38 -8.48
N ALA A 115 -5.15 8.11 -9.67
CA ALA A 115 -5.38 9.14 -10.68
C ALA A 115 -6.65 8.85 -11.48
N TRP A 116 -7.58 9.81 -11.51
CA TRP A 116 -8.72 9.78 -12.41
C TRP A 116 -8.31 10.08 -13.85
N SER A 117 -8.92 9.39 -14.81
CA SER A 117 -8.87 9.82 -16.21
C SER A 117 -9.62 11.14 -16.38
N PHE A 118 -9.31 11.87 -17.43
CA PHE A 118 -9.90 13.21 -17.67
C PHE A 118 -11.41 13.19 -17.89
N ASP A 119 -11.96 12.05 -18.30
CA ASP A 119 -13.41 11.84 -18.48
C ASP A 119 -14.09 11.29 -17.22
N GLY A 120 -13.32 10.99 -16.14
CA GLY A 120 -13.83 10.41 -14.92
C GLY A 120 -14.28 8.95 -15.00
N ASN A 121 -14.08 8.29 -16.14
CA ASN A 121 -14.55 6.92 -16.37
C ASN A 121 -13.54 5.86 -15.95
N LYS A 122 -12.26 6.23 -15.79
CA LYS A 122 -11.23 5.29 -15.38
C LYS A 122 -10.46 5.80 -14.18
N LEU A 123 -10.08 4.89 -13.30
CA LEU A 123 -9.23 5.17 -12.16
C LEU A 123 -7.98 4.30 -12.25
N ALA A 124 -6.80 4.93 -12.33
CA ALA A 124 -5.52 4.25 -12.22
C ALA A 124 -5.03 4.27 -10.77
N TYR A 125 -4.55 3.15 -10.27
CA TYR A 125 -4.06 3.01 -8.90
C TYR A 125 -2.97 1.96 -8.81
N THR A 126 -2.17 2.02 -7.77
CA THR A 126 -1.09 1.06 -7.51
C THR A 126 -1.54 0.01 -6.52
N LYS A 127 -1.40 -1.26 -6.87
CA LYS A 127 -1.80 -2.38 -6.03
C LYS A 127 -0.71 -3.43 -5.94
N TYR A 128 -0.57 -4.05 -4.76
CA TYR A 128 0.32 -5.18 -4.55
C TYR A 128 -0.29 -6.47 -5.11
N HIS A 129 0.54 -7.27 -5.75
CA HIS A 129 0.20 -8.61 -6.23
C HIS A 129 1.45 -9.50 -6.28
N PHE A 130 1.27 -10.77 -6.57
CA PHE A 130 2.41 -11.65 -6.83
C PHE A 130 2.89 -11.50 -8.27
N GLY A 131 4.15 -11.08 -8.43
CA GLY A 131 4.81 -10.98 -9.73
C GLY A 131 5.25 -12.35 -10.28
N GLU A 132 5.89 -12.33 -11.45
CA GLU A 132 6.35 -13.52 -12.19
C GLU A 132 7.23 -14.46 -11.34
N ASN A 133 8.02 -13.91 -10.42
CA ASN A 133 8.91 -14.69 -9.52
C ASN A 133 8.26 -15.00 -8.18
N GLN A 134 6.94 -14.96 -8.06
CA GLN A 134 6.20 -15.14 -6.81
C GLN A 134 6.63 -14.20 -5.68
N SER A 135 7.33 -13.12 -5.99
CA SER A 135 7.63 -12.05 -5.05
C SER A 135 6.47 -11.07 -5.00
N LEU A 136 6.19 -10.54 -3.82
CA LEU A 136 5.20 -9.49 -3.66
C LEU A 136 5.73 -8.20 -4.30
N VAL A 137 5.07 -7.74 -5.34
CA VAL A 137 5.40 -6.51 -6.08
C VAL A 137 4.16 -5.63 -6.17
N PHE A 138 4.36 -4.36 -6.47
CA PHE A 138 3.28 -3.44 -6.78
C PHE A 138 3.34 -3.04 -8.24
N ASP A 139 2.17 -2.88 -8.85
CA ASP A 139 2.00 -2.52 -10.26
C ASP A 139 0.75 -1.65 -10.46
N ILE A 140 0.63 -1.03 -11.62
CA ILE A 140 -0.51 -0.19 -11.96
C ILE A 140 -1.67 -1.06 -12.43
N LYS A 141 -2.81 -0.86 -11.76
CA LYS A 141 -4.09 -1.45 -12.11
C LYS A 141 -5.07 -0.33 -12.49
N ILE A 142 -5.92 -0.59 -13.44
CA ILE A 142 -6.94 0.35 -13.89
C ILE A 142 -8.32 -0.26 -13.65
N TYR A 143 -9.19 0.50 -13.06
CA TYR A 143 -10.62 0.25 -12.98
C TYR A 143 -11.33 1.07 -14.05
N ASP A 144 -12.14 0.43 -14.87
CA ASP A 144 -13.00 1.03 -15.88
C ASP A 144 -14.44 0.98 -15.36
N LYS A 145 -14.99 2.15 -15.07
CA LYS A 145 -16.32 2.32 -14.45
C LYS A 145 -17.43 1.90 -15.41
N ASP A 146 -17.30 2.20 -16.70
CA ASP A 146 -18.34 1.92 -17.70
C ASP A 146 -18.54 0.41 -17.91
N SER A 147 -17.45 -0.33 -17.88
CA SER A 147 -17.48 -1.80 -18.06
C SER A 147 -17.50 -2.58 -16.76
N ASP A 148 -17.32 -1.91 -15.61
CA ASP A 148 -17.12 -2.49 -14.28
C ASP A 148 -16.00 -3.55 -14.27
N LYS A 149 -14.88 -3.25 -14.96
CA LYS A 149 -13.77 -4.17 -15.12
C LYS A 149 -12.46 -3.60 -14.63
N HIS A 150 -11.59 -4.51 -14.20
CA HIS A 150 -10.22 -4.21 -13.84
C HIS A 150 -9.25 -4.86 -14.82
N PHE A 151 -8.17 -4.15 -15.10
CA PHE A 151 -7.05 -4.73 -15.83
C PHE A 151 -5.72 -4.17 -15.35
N TRP A 152 -4.66 -4.97 -15.47
CA TRP A 152 -3.31 -4.55 -15.15
C TRP A 152 -2.69 -3.81 -16.33
N LEU A 153 -2.28 -2.56 -16.10
CA LEU A 153 -1.49 -1.81 -17.07
C LEU A 153 -0.05 -2.31 -17.09
N THR A 154 0.49 -2.61 -15.92
CA THR A 154 1.85 -3.14 -15.77
C THR A 154 1.81 -4.45 -15.00
N LYS A 155 2.82 -5.33 -15.25
CA LYS A 155 3.00 -6.58 -14.50
C LYS A 155 4.48 -6.78 -14.22
N SER A 156 4.82 -7.03 -12.96
CA SER A 156 6.20 -7.24 -12.49
C SER A 156 7.18 -6.11 -12.83
N LYS A 157 6.65 -4.87 -12.98
CA LYS A 157 7.45 -3.68 -13.28
C LYS A 157 7.78 -2.86 -12.05
N ARG A 158 7.21 -3.20 -10.88
CA ARG A 158 7.29 -2.37 -9.66
C ARG A 158 6.89 -0.93 -9.97
N ALA A 159 5.75 -0.81 -10.64
CA ALA A 159 5.23 0.47 -11.13
C ALA A 159 4.28 1.11 -10.11
N SER A 160 4.44 2.42 -9.91
CA SER A 160 3.67 3.20 -8.93
C SER A 160 3.41 4.63 -9.40
N TYR A 161 2.60 5.36 -8.65
CA TYR A 161 2.30 6.77 -8.87
C TYR A 161 1.76 7.08 -10.26
N PRO A 162 0.63 6.47 -10.68
CA PRO A 162 0.06 6.71 -11.99
C PRO A 162 -0.40 8.17 -12.13
N SER A 163 -0.26 8.72 -13.35
CA SER A 163 -0.81 10.01 -13.75
C SER A 163 -1.23 9.96 -15.22
N TRP A 164 -2.45 10.34 -15.52
CA TRP A 164 -2.95 10.34 -16.89
C TRP A 164 -2.33 11.47 -17.71
N ILE A 165 -1.78 11.13 -18.88
CA ILE A 165 -1.23 12.10 -19.83
C ILE A 165 -2.33 12.53 -20.82
N ASP A 166 -3.10 11.58 -21.30
CA ASP A 166 -4.26 11.77 -22.16
C ASP A 166 -5.30 10.67 -21.91
N SER A 167 -6.32 10.54 -22.73
CA SER A 167 -7.38 9.54 -22.58
C SER A 167 -6.90 8.09 -22.74
N ASN A 168 -5.71 7.87 -23.32
CA ASN A 168 -5.18 6.53 -23.63
C ASN A 168 -3.77 6.28 -23.06
N LYS A 169 -3.12 7.29 -22.46
CA LYS A 169 -1.74 7.16 -21.97
C LYS A 169 -1.64 7.53 -20.50
N VAL A 170 -0.90 6.68 -19.78
CA VAL A 170 -0.62 6.86 -18.35
C VAL A 170 0.88 6.92 -18.14
N ALA A 171 1.34 7.95 -17.41
CA ALA A 171 2.69 8.01 -16.88
C ALA A 171 2.74 7.29 -15.52
N TYR A 172 3.84 6.65 -15.24
CA TYR A 172 4.08 5.98 -13.96
C TYR A 172 5.57 5.91 -13.65
N VAL A 173 5.91 5.71 -12.39
CA VAL A 173 7.28 5.43 -11.97
C VAL A 173 7.49 3.92 -11.97
N SER A 174 8.59 3.44 -12.54
CA SER A 174 9.01 2.04 -12.43
C SER A 174 10.40 1.94 -11.82
N HIS A 175 10.58 0.98 -10.93
CA HIS A 175 11.82 0.75 -10.19
C HIS A 175 12.53 -0.49 -10.72
N TYR A 176 13.76 -0.31 -11.18
CA TYR A 176 14.58 -1.40 -11.65
C TYR A 176 16.05 -1.17 -11.27
N ASN A 177 16.73 -2.18 -10.72
CA ASN A 177 18.12 -2.13 -10.31
C ASN A 177 18.48 -0.90 -9.45
N SER A 178 17.67 -0.62 -8.42
CA SER A 178 17.85 0.53 -7.52
C SER A 178 17.65 1.91 -8.16
N VAL A 179 17.16 1.98 -9.39
CA VAL A 179 16.89 3.22 -10.11
C VAL A 179 15.41 3.36 -10.39
N SER A 180 14.90 4.58 -10.25
CA SER A 180 13.54 4.93 -10.63
C SER A 180 13.55 5.74 -11.91
N ASN A 181 12.64 5.41 -12.83
CA ASN A 181 12.41 6.17 -14.04
C ASN A 181 10.93 6.40 -14.28
N ILE A 182 10.60 7.47 -14.98
CA ILE A 182 9.24 7.77 -15.43
C ILE A 182 9.03 7.12 -16.78
N PHE A 183 7.99 6.31 -16.87
CA PHE A 183 7.54 5.67 -18.11
C PHE A 183 6.17 6.20 -18.50
N ILE A 184 5.90 6.22 -19.78
CA ILE A 184 4.58 6.47 -20.36
C ILE A 184 4.19 5.24 -21.15
N SER A 185 2.98 4.73 -20.90
CA SER A 185 2.43 3.58 -21.63
C SER A 185 1.03 3.87 -22.11
N ASP A 186 0.68 3.33 -23.27
CA ASP A 186 -0.72 3.20 -23.69
C ASP A 186 -1.46 2.17 -22.80
N LEU A 187 -2.79 2.19 -22.84
CA LEU A 187 -3.61 1.29 -22.01
C LEU A 187 -3.44 -0.19 -22.34
N ASN A 188 -2.92 -0.52 -23.51
CA ASN A 188 -2.64 -1.89 -23.92
C ASN A 188 -1.25 -2.36 -23.46
N GLY A 189 -0.41 -1.48 -22.93
CA GLY A 189 0.95 -1.79 -22.52
C GLY A 189 1.92 -2.08 -23.66
N GLN A 190 1.57 -1.71 -24.89
CA GLN A 190 2.36 -2.00 -26.11
C GLN A 190 3.34 -0.86 -26.42
N GLU A 191 2.90 0.38 -26.32
CA GLU A 191 3.75 1.55 -26.52
C GLU A 191 4.29 2.03 -25.19
N VAL A 192 5.49 1.60 -24.82
CA VAL A 192 6.16 2.02 -23.58
C VAL A 192 7.35 2.89 -23.90
N THR A 193 7.35 4.13 -23.40
CA THR A 193 8.44 5.09 -23.55
C THR A 193 9.06 5.40 -22.19
N ASN A 194 10.39 5.29 -22.07
CA ASN A 194 11.12 5.82 -20.92
C ASN A 194 11.31 7.34 -21.11
N LEU A 195 10.76 8.13 -20.22
CA LEU A 195 10.80 9.59 -20.30
C LEU A 195 12.10 10.19 -19.74
N THR A 196 12.64 9.63 -18.65
CA THR A 196 13.76 10.20 -17.90
C THR A 196 15.12 9.57 -18.22
N GLY A 197 15.25 8.25 -18.26
CA GLY A 197 16.48 7.55 -18.64
C GLY A 197 17.60 7.58 -17.62
N PHE A 198 17.32 7.73 -16.31
CA PHE A 198 18.33 7.67 -15.26
C PHE A 198 18.96 6.29 -15.14
N THR A 199 20.24 6.25 -14.82
CA THR A 199 21.05 5.01 -14.64
C THR A 199 21.80 4.97 -13.30
N ASP A 200 21.73 6.05 -12.54
CA ASP A 200 22.26 6.21 -11.18
C ASP A 200 21.24 5.77 -10.12
N ASN A 201 21.51 5.99 -8.86
CA ASN A 201 20.60 5.63 -7.76
C ASN A 201 19.42 6.59 -7.56
N THR A 202 19.06 7.36 -8.60
CA THR A 202 17.93 8.31 -8.54
C THR A 202 16.63 7.63 -8.15
N GLN A 203 15.92 8.24 -7.21
CA GLN A 203 14.61 7.80 -6.74
C GLN A 203 13.54 8.85 -7.10
N ILE A 204 12.43 8.40 -7.67
CA ILE A 204 11.31 9.24 -8.10
C ILE A 204 10.02 8.76 -7.44
N ALA A 205 9.17 9.70 -7.06
CA ALA A 205 7.85 9.42 -6.49
C ALA A 205 6.83 10.53 -6.85
N TYR A 206 5.55 10.24 -6.71
CA TYR A 206 4.45 11.19 -6.72
C TYR A 206 4.34 12.03 -8.01
N LEU A 207 3.95 11.40 -9.12
CA LEU A 207 3.72 12.09 -10.38
C LEU A 207 2.42 12.90 -10.36
N ALA A 208 2.46 14.09 -10.93
CA ALA A 208 1.30 14.92 -11.18
C ALA A 208 1.41 15.62 -12.54
N ILE A 209 0.44 15.39 -13.43
CA ILE A 209 0.37 16.08 -14.73
C ILE A 209 -0.14 17.52 -14.54
N SER A 210 0.41 18.46 -15.31
CA SER A 210 -0.08 19.82 -15.35
C SER A 210 -1.47 19.90 -16.02
N PRO A 211 -2.34 20.85 -15.62
CA PRO A 211 -3.66 21.01 -16.23
C PRO A 211 -3.62 21.25 -17.74
N ASP A 212 -2.57 21.91 -18.25
CA ASP A 212 -2.32 22.12 -19.69
C ASP A 212 -1.69 20.91 -20.39
N ARG A 213 -1.40 19.82 -19.64
CA ARG A 213 -0.81 18.56 -20.11
C ARG A 213 0.57 18.69 -20.77
N GLY A 214 1.29 19.77 -20.49
CA GLY A 214 2.62 20.02 -21.05
C GLY A 214 3.76 19.50 -20.18
N GLN A 215 3.53 19.36 -18.88
CA GLN A 215 4.57 19.03 -17.90
C GLN A 215 4.08 18.00 -16.88
N VAL A 216 5.03 17.25 -16.32
CA VAL A 216 4.80 16.38 -15.15
C VAL A 216 5.64 16.91 -14.00
N ALA A 217 5.00 17.18 -12.87
CA ALA A 217 5.69 17.43 -11.61
C ALA A 217 5.92 16.11 -10.87
N PHE A 218 7.03 16.00 -10.15
CA PHE A 218 7.38 14.80 -9.39
C PHE A 218 8.35 15.15 -8.26
N ALA A 219 8.40 14.30 -7.25
CA ALA A 219 9.45 14.35 -6.25
C ALA A 219 10.62 13.45 -6.68
N MET A 220 11.84 13.95 -6.57
CA MET A 220 13.04 13.21 -6.95
C MET A 220 14.14 13.40 -5.91
N ASN A 221 14.78 12.29 -5.57
CA ASN A 221 16.02 12.26 -4.81
C ASN A 221 17.15 11.83 -5.76
N PRO A 222 17.98 12.76 -6.23
CA PRO A 222 19.19 12.39 -6.94
C PRO A 222 20.17 11.73 -5.96
N GLU A 223 21.21 11.08 -6.49
CA GLU A 223 22.21 10.43 -5.67
C GLU A 223 22.71 11.36 -4.54
N ASN A 224 22.58 10.91 -3.29
CA ASN A 224 22.98 11.61 -2.07
C ASN A 224 22.23 12.93 -1.76
N GLY A 225 21.03 13.12 -2.27
CA GLY A 225 20.19 14.27 -2.00
C GLY A 225 18.97 13.99 -1.14
N ASN A 226 18.19 15.03 -0.86
CA ASN A 226 16.84 14.92 -0.32
C ASN A 226 15.83 14.78 -1.45
N MET A 227 14.58 14.43 -1.10
CA MET A 227 13.47 14.54 -2.03
C MET A 227 13.12 16.00 -2.24
N ASP A 228 13.24 16.47 -3.48
CA ASP A 228 12.85 17.80 -3.94
C ASP A 228 11.81 17.71 -5.05
N ILE A 229 11.15 18.83 -5.31
CA ILE A 229 10.16 18.93 -6.39
C ILE A 229 10.85 19.30 -7.70
N TYR A 230 10.54 18.54 -8.72
CA TYR A 230 11.00 18.75 -10.10
C TYR A 230 9.81 18.78 -11.05
N THR A 231 10.05 19.35 -12.22
CA THR A 231 9.15 19.23 -13.39
C THR A 231 9.92 18.69 -14.58
N ILE A 232 9.25 17.95 -15.43
CA ILE A 232 9.75 17.55 -16.75
C ILE A 232 8.77 18.01 -17.84
N ASP A 233 9.28 18.68 -18.85
CA ASP A 233 8.53 19.02 -20.03
C ASP A 233 8.36 17.81 -20.95
N LEU A 234 7.14 17.48 -21.35
CA LEU A 234 6.86 16.26 -22.10
C LEU A 234 7.40 16.27 -23.53
N LYS A 235 7.61 17.47 -24.13
CA LYS A 235 8.12 17.60 -25.49
C LYS A 235 9.63 17.62 -25.52
N SER A 236 10.25 18.52 -24.75
CA SER A 236 11.69 18.73 -24.73
C SER A 236 12.42 17.74 -23.83
N LYS A 237 11.71 17.09 -22.91
CA LYS A 237 12.24 16.25 -21.83
C LYS A 237 13.19 17.00 -20.87
N ALA A 238 13.13 18.33 -20.88
CA ALA A 238 13.91 19.15 -19.97
C ALA A 238 13.41 19.01 -18.54
N ILE A 239 14.32 18.70 -17.62
CA ILE A 239 14.04 18.57 -16.19
C ILE A 239 14.45 19.86 -15.49
N THR A 240 13.58 20.39 -14.66
CA THR A 240 13.81 21.61 -13.86
C THR A 240 13.57 21.34 -12.40
N ARG A 241 14.57 21.60 -11.56
CA ARG A 241 14.45 21.55 -10.10
C ARG A 241 13.72 22.79 -9.60
N LEU A 242 12.75 22.64 -8.74
CA LEU A 242 11.92 23.73 -8.20
C LEU A 242 12.24 24.06 -6.74
N THR A 243 12.53 23.06 -5.93
CA THR A 243 12.94 23.24 -4.53
C THR A 243 14.35 22.70 -4.33
N ASP A 244 15.09 23.29 -3.38
CA ASP A 244 16.50 22.98 -3.10
C ASP A 244 16.80 23.35 -1.65
N ASP A 245 16.23 22.64 -0.72
CA ASP A 245 16.49 22.82 0.70
C ASP A 245 16.89 21.50 1.39
N SER A 246 17.11 21.54 2.70
CA SER A 246 17.54 20.37 3.47
C SER A 246 16.36 19.48 3.89
N MET A 247 15.14 19.82 3.51
CA MET A 247 13.94 19.12 3.91
C MET A 247 13.42 18.21 2.79
N ALA A 248 12.55 17.28 3.14
CA ALA A 248 11.93 16.43 2.13
C ALA A 248 10.65 17.11 1.61
N ASP A 249 10.66 17.43 0.33
CA ASP A 249 9.52 17.98 -0.41
C ASP A 249 8.92 16.88 -1.29
N ILE A 250 7.66 16.56 -1.05
CA ILE A 250 6.99 15.42 -1.67
C ILE A 250 5.57 15.77 -2.09
N MET A 251 4.95 14.86 -2.84
CA MET A 251 3.53 14.94 -3.25
C MET A 251 3.17 16.24 -3.96
N PRO A 252 3.85 16.59 -5.07
CA PRO A 252 3.50 17.79 -5.83
C PRO A 252 2.09 17.67 -6.41
N VAL A 253 1.36 18.77 -6.39
CA VAL A 253 0.03 18.91 -6.98
C VAL A 253 -0.05 20.23 -7.72
N TRP A 254 -0.43 20.20 -8.98
CA TRP A 254 -0.62 21.40 -9.77
C TRP A 254 -1.83 22.19 -9.29
N HIS A 255 -1.64 23.50 -9.18
CA HIS A 255 -2.75 24.41 -9.06
C HIS A 255 -3.51 24.47 -10.40
N PRO A 256 -4.85 24.59 -10.42
CA PRO A 256 -5.64 24.62 -11.65
C PRO A 256 -5.22 25.67 -12.68
N ASN A 257 -4.53 26.74 -12.24
CA ASN A 257 -4.02 27.79 -13.15
C ASN A 257 -2.73 27.43 -13.90
N SER A 258 -2.17 26.23 -13.73
CA SER A 258 -0.89 25.78 -14.31
C SER A 258 0.34 26.66 -14.01
N ARG A 259 0.25 27.59 -13.04
CA ARG A 259 1.33 28.55 -12.71
C ARG A 259 1.96 28.31 -11.34
N SER A 260 1.41 27.40 -10.59
CA SER A 260 1.88 27.10 -9.24
C SER A 260 1.77 25.60 -8.97
N ILE A 261 2.66 25.12 -8.12
CA ILE A 261 2.66 23.73 -7.63
C ILE A 261 2.63 23.79 -6.11
N SER A 262 1.67 23.12 -5.51
CA SER A 262 1.69 22.87 -4.08
C SER A 262 2.33 21.51 -3.78
N TYR A 263 2.96 21.38 -2.64
CA TYR A 263 3.67 20.19 -2.21
C TYR A 263 3.64 20.07 -0.69
N THR A 264 3.91 18.88 -0.20
CA THR A 264 4.04 18.63 1.23
C THR A 264 5.51 18.69 1.61
N SER A 265 5.83 19.53 2.60
CA SER A 265 7.17 19.68 3.15
C SER A 265 7.16 19.59 4.67
N ASN A 266 8.23 19.08 5.24
CA ASN A 266 8.45 19.07 6.69
C ASN A 266 9.33 20.25 7.16
N ALA A 267 9.43 21.32 6.39
CA ALA A 267 10.25 22.50 6.67
C ALA A 267 10.04 23.10 8.08
N ASN A 268 8.84 22.94 8.64
CA ASN A 268 8.50 23.38 9.99
C ASN A 268 8.52 22.24 11.05
N GLY A 269 9.19 21.12 10.76
CA GLY A 269 9.32 19.97 11.67
C GLY A 269 8.15 18.99 11.63
N VAL A 270 7.03 19.35 10.99
CA VAL A 270 5.89 18.47 10.71
C VAL A 270 5.44 18.69 9.28
N PRO A 271 4.88 17.68 8.59
CA PRO A 271 4.40 17.82 7.22
C PRO A 271 3.30 18.87 7.12
N ASN A 272 3.49 19.85 6.23
CA ASN A 272 2.53 20.89 5.91
C ASN A 272 2.56 21.20 4.42
N ILE A 273 1.55 21.92 3.93
CA ILE A 273 1.39 22.24 2.51
C ILE A 273 2.02 23.61 2.23
N TYR A 274 2.87 23.62 1.22
CA TYR A 274 3.50 24.80 0.66
C TYR A 274 3.14 24.93 -0.81
N THR A 275 3.19 26.13 -1.35
CA THR A 275 2.98 26.39 -2.77
C THR A 275 4.14 27.22 -3.32
N ILE A 276 4.73 26.77 -4.42
CA ILE A 276 5.72 27.51 -5.20
C ILE A 276 5.06 28.10 -6.45
N ASN A 277 5.26 29.40 -6.67
CA ASN A 277 4.88 30.04 -7.91
C ASN A 277 6.00 29.87 -8.94
N LEU A 278 5.68 29.29 -10.12
CA LEU A 278 6.68 28.93 -11.12
C LEU A 278 7.36 30.14 -11.76
N ASN A 279 6.66 31.26 -11.86
CA ASN A 279 7.21 32.47 -12.48
C ASN A 279 8.09 33.25 -11.51
N THR A 280 7.61 33.49 -10.29
CA THR A 280 8.31 34.31 -9.30
C THR A 280 9.25 33.51 -8.40
N LYS A 281 9.15 32.18 -8.42
CA LYS A 281 9.85 31.25 -7.52
C LYS A 281 9.54 31.48 -6.02
N LYS A 282 8.53 32.27 -5.72
CA LYS A 282 8.12 32.55 -4.34
C LYS A 282 7.42 31.31 -3.76
N ILE A 283 7.86 30.87 -2.59
CA ILE A 283 7.24 29.82 -1.79
C ILE A 283 6.35 30.46 -0.73
N THR A 284 5.14 29.93 -0.56
CA THR A 284 4.17 30.36 0.45
C THR A 284 3.67 29.15 1.21
N ALA A 285 3.64 29.22 2.53
CA ALA A 285 3.01 28.19 3.37
C ALA A 285 1.49 28.34 3.29
N ASN A 286 0.79 27.27 3.00
CA ASN A 286 -0.69 27.24 2.97
C ASN A 286 -1.26 26.70 4.28
N THR A 287 -0.50 25.90 5.02
CA THR A 287 -0.91 25.30 6.30
C THR A 287 0.22 25.37 7.30
N ASP A 288 -0.14 25.36 8.57
CA ASP A 288 0.80 25.27 9.70
C ASP A 288 0.21 24.44 10.85
N ALA A 289 -0.27 23.24 10.51
CA ALA A 289 -0.85 22.32 11.48
C ALA A 289 0.25 21.69 12.35
N GLY A 290 0.06 21.69 13.66
CA GLY A 290 0.99 21.07 14.60
C GLY A 290 0.97 19.55 14.58
N ASP A 291 -0.14 18.96 14.09
CA ASP A 291 -0.37 17.53 13.98
C ASP A 291 -0.14 16.98 12.55
N GLY A 292 0.25 17.83 11.62
CA GLY A 292 0.66 17.47 10.28
C GLY A 292 -0.49 17.29 9.28
N ILE A 293 -0.22 17.71 8.05
CA ILE A 293 -1.08 17.51 6.89
C ILE A 293 -0.27 16.79 5.82
N TRP A 294 -0.83 15.73 5.27
CA TRP A 294 -0.06 14.83 4.41
C TRP A 294 -0.41 14.98 2.93
N THR A 295 -1.42 14.30 2.43
CA THR A 295 -1.81 14.38 1.02
C THR A 295 -2.76 15.55 0.80
N HIS A 296 -2.75 16.14 -0.40
CA HIS A 296 -3.65 17.22 -0.75
C HIS A 296 -4.03 17.20 -2.23
N GLN A 297 -5.13 17.90 -2.54
CA GLN A 297 -5.63 18.14 -3.89
C GLN A 297 -6.32 19.49 -3.96
N TRP A 298 -6.10 20.24 -5.04
CA TRP A 298 -6.90 21.41 -5.33
C TRP A 298 -8.28 21.03 -5.85
N MET A 299 -9.30 21.70 -5.32
CA MET A 299 -10.67 21.60 -5.81
C MET A 299 -10.95 22.76 -6.74
N PRO A 300 -11.13 22.53 -8.05
CA PRO A 300 -11.13 23.61 -9.04
C PRO A 300 -12.20 24.67 -8.84
N GLN A 301 -13.40 24.25 -8.39
CA GLN A 301 -14.55 25.15 -8.28
C GLN A 301 -14.51 26.04 -7.04
N ASP A 302 -13.84 25.62 -5.98
CA ASP A 302 -13.91 26.28 -4.67
C ASP A 302 -12.63 27.02 -4.28
N SER A 303 -11.57 26.91 -5.09
CA SER A 303 -10.21 27.38 -4.73
C SER A 303 -9.75 26.89 -3.36
N VAL A 304 -10.13 25.67 -3.00
CA VAL A 304 -9.92 25.06 -1.70
C VAL A 304 -9.00 23.84 -1.84
N LEU A 305 -8.22 23.59 -0.80
CA LEU A 305 -7.43 22.37 -0.68
C LEU A 305 -8.21 21.29 0.08
N LEU A 306 -8.34 20.14 -0.56
CA LEU A 306 -8.68 18.92 0.14
C LEU A 306 -7.40 18.28 0.63
N ALA A 307 -7.33 17.91 1.90
CA ALA A 307 -6.12 17.34 2.46
C ALA A 307 -6.43 16.22 3.48
N THR A 308 -5.43 15.39 3.77
CA THR A 308 -5.50 14.40 4.83
C THR A 308 -4.68 14.87 6.03
N SER A 309 -5.27 14.78 7.22
CA SER A 309 -4.63 15.13 8.48
C SER A 309 -4.13 13.88 9.21
N LEU A 310 -3.01 14.00 9.90
CA LEU A 310 -2.42 12.95 10.75
C LEU A 310 -2.80 13.10 12.23
N GLY A 311 -3.67 14.04 12.57
CA GLY A 311 -3.92 14.50 13.95
C GLY A 311 -4.56 13.51 14.91
N ASP A 312 -5.03 12.36 14.46
CA ASP A 312 -5.54 11.29 15.32
C ASP A 312 -4.70 10.03 15.16
N ILE A 313 -4.19 9.47 16.25
CA ILE A 313 -3.34 8.26 16.26
C ILE A 313 -4.04 7.08 15.53
N ASP A 314 -5.36 7.01 15.63
CA ASP A 314 -6.15 5.90 15.07
C ASP A 314 -6.89 6.24 13.77
N SER A 315 -6.86 7.49 13.31
CA SER A 315 -7.65 7.88 12.14
C SER A 315 -7.04 9.04 11.38
N VAL A 316 -6.77 8.81 10.10
CA VAL A 316 -6.50 9.90 9.15
C VAL A 316 -7.82 10.54 8.77
N ARG A 317 -7.90 11.86 8.85
CA ARG A 317 -9.12 12.64 8.54
C ARG A 317 -8.96 13.35 7.22
N LEU A 318 -10.05 13.39 6.48
CA LEU A 318 -10.16 14.22 5.29
C LEU A 318 -10.66 15.61 5.71
N ILE A 319 -9.92 16.63 5.36
CA ILE A 319 -10.23 18.02 5.71
C ILE A 319 -10.25 18.92 4.48
N LYS A 320 -11.11 19.91 4.52
CA LYS A 320 -11.20 21.00 3.55
C LYS A 320 -10.50 22.22 4.13
N VAL A 321 -9.39 22.65 3.54
CA VAL A 321 -8.54 23.73 4.03
C VAL A 321 -8.71 24.96 3.15
N ASP A 322 -8.83 26.14 3.78
CA ASP A 322 -8.74 27.42 3.06
C ASP A 322 -7.25 27.77 2.84
N PRO A 323 -6.75 27.69 1.59
CA PRO A 323 -5.34 27.92 1.29
C PRO A 323 -4.93 29.40 1.35
N PHE A 324 -5.89 30.32 1.43
CA PHE A 324 -5.63 31.77 1.49
C PHE A 324 -5.52 32.30 2.91
N ARG A 325 -5.83 31.48 3.90
CA ARG A 325 -5.53 31.76 5.29
C ARG A 325 -4.02 31.69 5.46
N SER A 326 -3.34 32.85 5.46
CA SER A 326 -1.92 32.91 5.81
C SER A 326 -1.74 32.44 7.23
N PRO A 327 -1.07 31.30 7.47
CA PRO A 327 -0.72 30.93 8.82
C PRO A 327 0.28 31.97 9.35
N ASP A 328 0.18 32.30 10.62
CA ASP A 328 1.15 33.15 11.32
C ASP A 328 2.45 32.36 11.49
N THR A 329 3.24 32.31 10.43
CA THR A 329 4.47 31.50 10.38
C THR A 329 5.62 32.28 11.02
N ALA A 330 5.73 32.22 12.33
CA ALA A 330 7.02 32.46 12.93
C ALA A 330 7.98 31.33 12.51
N PRO A 331 9.15 31.64 11.91
CA PRO A 331 10.09 30.61 11.50
C PRO A 331 10.49 29.77 12.71
N LEU A 332 10.34 28.46 12.60
CA LEU A 332 10.90 27.51 13.56
C LEU A 332 12.42 27.53 13.39
N THR A 333 13.09 28.16 14.31
CA THR A 333 14.49 27.84 14.59
C THR A 333 14.51 26.46 15.27
N LEU A 334 14.66 25.40 14.49
CA LEU A 334 15.01 24.09 15.04
C LEU A 334 16.37 24.25 15.71
N ARG A 335 16.39 24.30 17.05
CA ARG A 335 17.63 24.38 17.83
C ARG A 335 18.45 23.10 17.76
N ASP A 336 17.88 22.00 17.33
CA ASP A 336 18.58 20.74 17.14
C ASP A 336 19.06 20.62 15.70
N ASN A 337 20.37 20.58 15.55
CA ASN A 337 21.01 20.07 14.38
C ASN A 337 20.66 18.57 14.27
N TYR A 338 19.53 18.28 13.65
CA TYR A 338 19.06 16.89 13.43
C TYR A 338 20.11 16.04 12.68
N THR A 339 21.08 16.70 12.04
CA THR A 339 22.22 16.09 11.36
C THR A 339 23.49 16.04 12.24
N SER A 340 23.46 16.50 13.48
CA SER A 340 24.64 16.48 14.35
C SER A 340 25.14 15.07 14.65
N TRP A 341 24.24 14.09 14.71
CA TRP A 341 24.57 12.68 14.85
C TRP A 341 25.15 12.08 13.56
N LEU A 342 24.83 12.59 12.36
CA LEU A 342 25.46 12.22 11.10
C LEU A 342 26.90 12.75 11.00
N LYS A 343 27.21 13.86 11.66
CA LYS A 343 28.55 14.44 11.70
C LYS A 343 29.46 13.81 12.78
N ALA A 344 28.88 13.14 13.76
CA ALA A 344 29.61 12.53 14.88
C ALA A 344 30.00 11.06 14.63
N GLY A 345 29.49 10.44 13.58
CA GLY A 345 29.97 9.12 13.16
C GLY A 345 31.34 9.21 12.48
N PRO A 346 32.24 8.24 12.65
CA PRO A 346 33.34 8.12 11.73
C PRO A 346 32.77 8.18 10.32
N ASP A 347 33.45 8.87 9.40
CA ASP A 347 33.18 8.72 7.99
C ASP A 347 33.12 7.22 7.69
N VAL A 348 31.93 6.66 7.76
CA VAL A 348 31.70 5.39 7.13
C VAL A 348 31.70 5.74 5.66
N SER A 349 32.90 5.89 5.12
CA SER A 349 33.06 5.62 3.72
C SER A 349 32.46 4.23 3.57
N PHE A 350 31.21 4.17 3.15
CA PHE A 350 30.76 2.98 2.46
C PHE A 350 31.84 2.80 1.40
N VAL A 351 32.63 1.79 1.62
CA VAL A 351 33.73 1.48 0.77
C VAL A 351 33.15 1.36 -0.63
N ASN A 352 33.18 2.46 -1.39
CA ASN A 352 33.04 2.45 -2.82
C ASN A 352 34.33 1.84 -3.40
N GLU A 353 34.86 0.82 -2.75
CA GLU A 353 35.68 -0.13 -3.39
C GLU A 353 34.76 -0.85 -4.38
N LYS A 354 34.67 -0.29 -5.56
CA LYS A 354 34.34 -1.12 -6.72
C LYS A 354 35.19 -2.36 -6.52
N PRO A 355 34.57 -3.54 -6.30
CA PRO A 355 35.38 -4.73 -6.13
C PRO A 355 36.36 -4.74 -7.30
N GLU A 356 37.66 -4.67 -7.01
CA GLU A 356 38.75 -4.57 -8.02
C GLU A 356 38.67 -5.69 -9.07
N THR A 357 37.89 -6.72 -8.74
CA THR A 357 37.51 -7.77 -9.65
C THR A 357 36.00 -7.98 -9.51
N ILE A 358 35.22 -7.65 -10.54
CA ILE A 358 33.89 -8.22 -10.71
C ILE A 358 34.09 -9.73 -10.62
N PRO A 359 33.56 -10.41 -9.58
CA PRO A 359 33.73 -11.86 -9.50
C PRO A 359 33.20 -12.42 -10.83
N ASN A 360 34.04 -13.28 -11.46
CA ASN A 360 33.67 -13.88 -12.73
C ASN A 360 32.40 -14.71 -12.51
N ILE A 361 31.26 -14.03 -12.68
CA ILE A 361 29.96 -14.66 -12.50
C ILE A 361 29.82 -15.61 -13.68
N SER A 362 30.04 -16.89 -13.41
CA SER A 362 29.78 -17.95 -14.38
C SER A 362 28.38 -17.79 -14.93
N LYS A 363 28.19 -18.09 -16.20
CA LYS A 363 26.85 -18.07 -16.83
C LYS A 363 25.83 -18.80 -15.93
N PRO A 364 24.65 -18.23 -15.68
CA PRO A 364 23.67 -18.83 -14.79
C PRO A 364 23.33 -20.24 -15.29
N GLU A 365 23.60 -21.24 -14.46
CA GLU A 365 23.22 -22.62 -14.72
C GLU A 365 21.83 -22.90 -14.13
N LYS A 366 21.14 -23.85 -14.76
CA LYS A 366 19.85 -24.30 -14.23
C LYS A 366 20.06 -24.88 -12.84
N TYR A 367 19.34 -24.33 -11.83
CA TYR A 367 19.43 -24.78 -10.46
C TYR A 367 19.02 -26.25 -10.32
N LYS A 368 19.90 -27.07 -9.75
CA LYS A 368 19.67 -28.49 -9.43
C LYS A 368 19.62 -28.66 -7.92
N PHE A 369 18.41 -28.74 -7.35
CA PHE A 369 18.24 -28.79 -5.90
C PHE A 369 19.01 -29.95 -5.24
N THR A 370 19.13 -31.10 -5.89
CA THR A 370 19.86 -32.28 -5.36
C THR A 370 21.34 -32.02 -5.10
N LYS A 371 21.97 -31.08 -5.84
CA LYS A 371 23.38 -30.69 -5.61
C LYS A 371 23.55 -29.75 -4.41
N HIS A 372 22.47 -29.16 -3.94
CA HIS A 372 22.51 -28.10 -2.92
C HIS A 372 21.74 -28.49 -1.65
N MET A 373 21.47 -29.80 -1.48
CA MET A 373 20.85 -30.32 -0.26
C MET A 373 21.81 -30.18 0.93
N ARG A 374 21.29 -29.66 2.03
CA ARG A 374 22.01 -29.48 3.28
C ARG A 374 21.20 -30.05 4.44
N PRO A 375 21.85 -30.66 5.44
CA PRO A 375 21.18 -31.08 6.65
C PRO A 375 20.60 -29.83 7.36
N LEU A 376 19.33 -29.90 7.70
CA LEU A 376 18.61 -28.87 8.45
C LEU A 376 18.63 -29.20 9.96
N ALA A 377 18.36 -30.45 10.30
CA ALA A 377 18.34 -30.92 11.68
C ALA A 377 18.65 -32.40 11.73
N ASN A 378 19.32 -32.81 12.79
CA ASN A 378 19.50 -34.21 13.19
C ASN A 378 19.20 -34.31 14.68
N LEU A 379 18.32 -35.22 15.05
CA LEU A 379 17.93 -35.48 16.44
C LEU A 379 18.02 -36.97 16.71
N ILE A 380 18.66 -37.36 17.79
CA ILE A 380 18.64 -38.70 18.30
C ILE A 380 18.23 -38.63 19.78
N ILE A 381 17.12 -39.25 20.12
CA ILE A 381 16.65 -39.37 21.51
C ILE A 381 16.92 -40.81 21.96
N PRO A 382 17.93 -41.05 22.83
CA PRO A 382 18.35 -42.38 23.23
C PRO A 382 17.46 -42.92 24.36
N ILE A 383 16.21 -43.26 24.04
CA ILE A 383 15.35 -43.97 25.00
C ILE A 383 15.75 -45.47 24.98
N PRO A 384 16.18 -46.08 26.09
CA PRO A 384 16.78 -47.41 26.07
C PRO A 384 15.94 -48.51 25.41
N SER A 385 14.61 -48.41 25.51
CA SER A 385 13.70 -49.42 24.94
C SER A 385 13.17 -49.01 23.54
N VAL A 386 13.20 -47.71 23.19
CA VAL A 386 12.62 -47.17 21.94
C VAL A 386 13.40 -45.94 21.50
N PRO A 387 14.65 -46.04 21.04
CA PRO A 387 15.38 -44.90 20.54
C PRO A 387 14.66 -44.30 19.33
N ILE A 388 14.56 -42.96 19.33
CA ILE A 388 13.93 -42.16 18.26
C ILE A 388 15.00 -41.41 17.52
N PHE A 389 14.90 -41.36 16.21
CA PHE A 389 15.76 -40.54 15.37
C PHE A 389 14.92 -39.73 14.42
N ALA A 390 15.38 -38.52 14.15
CA ALA A 390 14.80 -37.63 13.15
C ALA A 390 15.92 -36.91 12.40
N THR A 391 15.77 -36.83 11.10
CA THR A 391 16.69 -36.04 10.26
C THR A 391 15.89 -35.32 9.18
N ALA A 392 16.32 -34.09 8.88
CA ALA A 392 15.75 -33.30 7.80
C ALA A 392 16.84 -32.65 6.96
N PHE A 393 16.58 -32.57 5.68
CA PHE A 393 17.46 -31.93 4.69
C PHE A 393 16.65 -30.91 3.90
N THR A 394 17.23 -29.80 3.57
CA THR A 394 16.61 -28.80 2.72
C THR A 394 17.59 -28.33 1.64
N ASP A 395 17.08 -27.85 0.51
CA ASP A 395 17.91 -27.22 -0.51
C ASP A 395 18.25 -25.77 -0.13
N ALA A 396 19.21 -25.18 -0.82
CA ALA A 396 19.69 -23.82 -0.54
C ALA A 396 18.59 -22.74 -0.66
N LEU A 397 17.49 -23.02 -1.37
CA LEU A 397 16.36 -22.12 -1.53
C LEU A 397 15.21 -22.41 -0.54
N GLY A 398 15.34 -23.45 0.28
CA GLY A 398 14.28 -23.88 1.20
C GLY A 398 13.00 -24.39 0.52
N LYS A 399 13.07 -24.69 -0.79
CA LYS A 399 11.90 -25.11 -1.59
C LYS A 399 11.66 -26.62 -1.59
N ASN A 400 12.72 -27.37 -1.33
CA ASN A 400 12.64 -28.84 -1.26
C ASN A 400 13.14 -29.31 0.09
N MET A 401 12.31 -30.03 0.79
CA MET A 401 12.65 -30.59 2.10
C MET A 401 12.41 -32.10 2.10
N PHE A 402 13.38 -32.85 2.60
CA PHE A 402 13.27 -34.25 2.91
C PHE A 402 13.32 -34.42 4.42
N GLU A 403 12.44 -35.23 4.96
CA GLU A 403 12.43 -35.57 6.36
C GLU A 403 12.35 -37.10 6.56
N MET A 404 13.01 -37.57 7.57
CA MET A 404 12.91 -38.96 7.99
C MET A 404 12.85 -38.97 9.50
N VAL A 405 11.81 -39.62 10.02
CA VAL A 405 11.62 -39.80 11.44
C VAL A 405 11.38 -41.28 11.68
N GLY A 406 12.01 -41.83 12.71
CA GLY A 406 11.84 -43.21 13.02
C GLY A 406 12.08 -43.51 14.48
N TYR A 407 11.62 -44.69 14.90
CA TYR A 407 11.91 -45.28 16.18
C TYR A 407 12.23 -46.74 15.99
N LEU A 408 13.08 -47.24 16.85
CA LEU A 408 13.47 -48.67 16.87
C LEU A 408 12.92 -49.32 18.12
N ILE A 409 12.42 -50.53 17.96
CA ILE A 409 12.10 -51.42 19.08
C ILE A 409 13.08 -52.60 19.03
N PRO A 410 14.22 -52.55 19.76
CA PRO A 410 15.26 -53.57 19.65
C PRO A 410 14.79 -54.98 19.97
N ALA A 411 13.79 -55.10 20.83
CA ALA A 411 13.20 -56.41 21.23
C ALA A 411 12.32 -57.00 20.11
N ASP A 412 11.78 -56.19 19.22
CA ASP A 412 10.96 -56.64 18.08
C ASP A 412 11.05 -55.62 16.92
N MET A 413 12.00 -55.86 16.05
CA MET A 413 12.26 -54.96 14.90
C MET A 413 11.07 -54.82 13.97
N ASN A 414 10.15 -55.80 13.93
CA ASN A 414 8.96 -55.70 13.09
C ASN A 414 7.99 -54.61 13.56
N LYS A 415 8.06 -54.25 14.83
CA LYS A 415 7.28 -53.17 15.43
C LYS A 415 7.94 -51.79 15.34
N SER A 416 9.17 -51.74 14.82
CA SER A 416 9.86 -50.45 14.58
C SER A 416 9.17 -49.66 13.46
N GLY A 417 9.12 -48.35 13.62
CA GLY A 417 8.43 -47.48 12.72
C GLY A 417 9.37 -46.51 12.01
N LEU A 418 9.04 -46.20 10.78
CA LEU A 418 9.76 -45.24 9.94
C LEU A 418 8.78 -44.41 9.13
N GLN A 419 8.98 -43.12 9.10
CA GLN A 419 8.29 -42.20 8.22
C GLN A 419 9.32 -41.48 7.38
N PHE A 420 9.05 -41.40 6.10
CA PHE A 420 9.78 -40.60 5.12
C PHE A 420 8.83 -39.57 4.53
N GLY A 421 9.26 -38.29 4.48
CA GLY A 421 8.53 -37.19 3.90
C GLY A 421 9.36 -36.44 2.85
N TYR A 422 8.71 -36.03 1.80
CA TYR A 422 9.23 -35.03 0.85
C TYR A 422 8.20 -33.93 0.66
N ILE A 423 8.63 -32.71 0.82
CA ILE A 423 7.78 -31.52 0.79
C ILE A 423 8.37 -30.50 -0.19
N ASN A 424 7.57 -30.03 -1.11
CA ASN A 424 7.86 -28.81 -1.87
C ASN A 424 6.59 -27.91 -1.93
N PRO A 425 6.68 -26.67 -2.43
CA PRO A 425 5.54 -25.77 -2.46
C PRO A 425 4.31 -26.28 -3.21
N MET A 426 4.50 -27.20 -4.17
CA MET A 426 3.41 -27.67 -5.04
C MET A 426 2.83 -29.02 -4.62
N TRP A 427 3.62 -29.88 -3.98
CA TRP A 427 3.16 -31.18 -3.55
C TRP A 427 4.00 -31.75 -2.42
N SER A 428 3.43 -32.69 -1.69
CA SER A 428 4.13 -33.43 -0.65
C SER A 428 3.83 -34.92 -0.74
N LEU A 429 4.83 -35.72 -0.44
CA LEU A 429 4.73 -37.17 -0.36
C LEU A 429 5.14 -37.61 1.06
N SER A 430 4.34 -38.42 1.68
CA SER A 430 4.69 -39.07 2.94
C SER A 430 4.44 -40.56 2.84
N ILE A 431 5.42 -41.36 3.26
CA ILE A 431 5.32 -42.82 3.36
C ILE A 431 5.71 -43.20 4.76
N SER A 432 4.86 -43.94 5.43
CA SER A 432 5.12 -44.41 6.77
C SER A 432 4.84 -45.90 6.95
N ARG A 433 5.66 -46.51 7.76
CA ARG A 433 5.48 -47.89 8.25
C ARG A 433 5.43 -47.86 9.76
N ASN A 434 4.36 -48.40 10.33
CA ASN A 434 4.15 -48.52 11.80
C ASN A 434 4.31 -47.18 12.54
N PHE A 435 4.02 -46.04 11.91
CA PHE A 435 4.32 -44.73 12.48
C PHE A 435 3.14 -44.07 13.17
N ASP A 436 1.94 -44.48 12.82
CA ASP A 436 0.71 -43.92 13.38
C ASP A 436 0.15 -44.86 14.44
N PHE A 437 0.12 -44.41 15.69
CA PHE A 437 -0.33 -45.22 16.82
C PHE A 437 -1.69 -44.72 17.30
N ALA A 438 -2.65 -45.63 17.34
CA ALA A 438 -3.87 -45.42 18.09
C ALA A 438 -3.87 -46.35 19.33
N PHE A 439 -3.88 -45.76 20.50
CA PHE A 439 -4.06 -46.50 21.73
C PHE A 439 -5.56 -46.69 21.99
N ARG A 440 -6.03 -47.91 21.88
CA ARG A 440 -7.41 -48.24 22.19
C ARG A 440 -7.48 -49.10 23.46
N ARG A 441 -8.30 -48.68 24.40
CA ARG A 441 -8.56 -49.46 25.58
C ARG A 441 -9.70 -50.46 25.29
N TYR A 442 -9.38 -51.74 25.29
CA TYR A 442 -10.37 -52.78 25.17
C TYR A 442 -10.37 -53.60 26.48
N GLN A 443 -11.47 -53.52 27.21
CA GLN A 443 -11.59 -54.11 28.55
C GLN A 443 -10.48 -53.63 29.53
N LYS A 444 -9.58 -54.51 29.98
CA LYS A 444 -8.43 -54.15 30.84
C LYS A 444 -7.10 -54.05 30.11
N ALA A 445 -7.07 -54.28 28.79
CA ALA A 445 -5.86 -54.25 27.98
C ALA A 445 -5.78 -52.99 27.09
N TRP A 446 -4.58 -52.50 26.82
CA TRP A 446 -4.30 -51.49 25.83
C TRP A 446 -3.91 -52.18 24.53
N LEU A 447 -4.64 -51.93 23.48
CA LEU A 447 -4.29 -52.34 22.13
C LEU A 447 -3.57 -51.19 21.43
N VAL A 448 -2.45 -51.51 20.80
CA VAL A 448 -1.69 -50.57 19.97
C VAL A 448 -2.00 -50.92 18.52
N ASP A 449 -2.70 -50.06 17.87
CA ASP A 449 -2.99 -50.18 16.43
C ASP A 449 -1.88 -49.42 15.68
N SER A 450 -1.10 -50.11 14.86
CA SER A 450 -0.07 -49.53 14.03
C SER A 450 -0.49 -49.50 12.57
N ARG A 451 -0.19 -48.39 11.89
CA ARG A 451 -0.64 -48.16 10.50
C ARG A 451 0.54 -47.99 9.58
N ASN A 452 0.42 -48.59 8.41
CA ASN A 452 1.24 -48.25 7.23
C ASN A 452 0.45 -47.29 6.36
N ALA A 453 1.03 -46.18 6.01
CA ALA A 453 0.33 -45.16 5.20
C ALA A 453 1.24 -44.63 4.11
N ALA A 454 0.65 -44.37 2.96
CA ALA A 454 1.26 -43.57 1.91
C ALA A 454 0.29 -42.42 1.52
N SER A 455 0.75 -41.21 1.57
CA SER A 455 -0.06 -40.05 1.20
C SER A 455 0.68 -39.16 0.19
N LEU A 456 -0.04 -38.77 -0.83
CA LEU A 456 0.39 -37.73 -1.79
C LEU A 456 -0.59 -36.58 -1.69
N THR A 457 -0.07 -35.40 -1.37
CA THR A 457 -0.87 -34.18 -1.30
C THR A 457 -0.38 -33.22 -2.35
N ILE A 458 -1.30 -32.67 -3.14
CA ILE A 458 -1.02 -31.62 -4.10
C ILE A 458 -1.47 -30.31 -3.49
N ASN A 459 -0.52 -29.40 -3.31
CA ASN A 459 -0.74 -28.04 -2.83
C ASN A 459 -0.81 -27.15 -4.06
N ASN A 460 -2.00 -26.83 -4.53
CA ASN A 460 -2.15 -25.86 -5.61
C ASN A 460 -2.77 -24.58 -4.99
N PRO A 461 -1.99 -23.50 -4.77
CA PRO A 461 -2.55 -22.24 -4.37
C PRO A 461 -3.35 -21.68 -5.56
N ILE A 462 -4.65 -21.89 -5.55
CA ILE A 462 -5.54 -21.21 -6.47
C ILE A 462 -5.81 -19.82 -5.86
N ASN A 463 -5.22 -18.82 -6.45
CA ASN A 463 -5.52 -17.43 -6.14
C ASN A 463 -6.84 -17.05 -6.81
N PHE A 464 -7.93 -17.07 -6.06
CA PHE A 464 -9.21 -16.48 -6.49
C PHE A 464 -9.22 -14.96 -6.36
N GLY A 465 -8.18 -14.36 -5.82
CA GLY A 465 -7.96 -12.95 -5.67
C GLY A 465 -6.49 -12.60 -5.84
N GLU A 466 -6.22 -11.35 -6.11
CA GLU A 466 -4.87 -10.82 -6.32
C GLU A 466 -4.09 -10.67 -5.00
N TYR A 467 -4.56 -11.30 -3.91
CA TYR A 467 -4.07 -11.09 -2.55
C TYR A 467 -3.57 -12.35 -1.85
N PRO A 468 -2.44 -12.25 -1.12
CA PRO A 468 -1.93 -13.36 -0.31
C PRO A 468 -2.90 -13.83 0.79
N SER A 469 -3.75 -12.93 1.29
CA SER A 469 -4.74 -13.25 2.34
C SER A 469 -5.94 -14.06 1.83
N SER A 470 -6.12 -14.14 0.52
CA SER A 470 -7.17 -14.93 -0.13
C SER A 470 -6.65 -16.22 -0.77
N ASN A 471 -5.48 -16.70 -0.36
CA ASN A 471 -4.94 -17.97 -0.81
C ASN A 471 -5.84 -19.12 -0.33
N HIS A 472 -6.63 -19.63 -1.23
CA HIS A 472 -7.30 -20.90 -1.03
C HIS A 472 -6.33 -22.03 -1.38
N LEU A 473 -5.84 -22.72 -0.37
CA LEU A 473 -5.07 -23.94 -0.55
C LEU A 473 -6.05 -25.10 -0.84
N PHE A 474 -6.05 -25.58 -2.07
CA PHE A 474 -6.71 -26.84 -2.38
C PHE A 474 -5.79 -27.99 -2.00
N TYR A 475 -6.22 -28.78 -1.03
CA TYR A 475 -5.60 -30.05 -0.71
C TYR A 475 -6.37 -31.16 -1.43
N ALA A 476 -5.76 -31.79 -2.42
CA ALA A 476 -6.22 -33.06 -2.93
C ALA A 476 -5.17 -34.11 -2.54
N GLY A 477 -5.53 -35.03 -1.69
CA GLY A 477 -4.65 -36.10 -1.23
C GLY A 477 -5.33 -37.45 -1.33
N ALA A 478 -4.59 -38.48 -1.75
CA ALA A 478 -4.98 -39.88 -1.60
C ALA A 478 -4.10 -40.50 -0.49
N THR A 479 -4.73 -41.10 0.48
CA THR A 479 -4.04 -41.84 1.55
C THR A 479 -4.48 -43.29 1.47
N ILE A 480 -3.51 -44.18 1.30
CA ILE A 480 -3.72 -45.64 1.41
C ILE A 480 -3.24 -46.05 2.79
N VAL A 481 -4.14 -46.59 3.57
CA VAL A 481 -3.82 -47.07 4.94
C VAL A 481 -4.06 -48.55 4.99
N ASN A 482 -3.06 -49.28 5.42
CA ASN A 482 -3.18 -50.69 5.78
C ASN A 482 -3.05 -50.82 7.29
N HIS A 483 -4.06 -51.42 7.93
CA HIS A 483 -4.07 -51.69 9.37
C HIS A 483 -3.47 -53.05 9.66
N ASN A 484 -2.43 -53.07 10.50
CA ASN A 484 -1.98 -54.30 11.15
C ASN A 484 -2.52 -54.29 12.60
N VAL A 485 -3.44 -55.20 12.86
CA VAL A 485 -3.99 -55.43 14.22
C VAL A 485 -3.14 -56.45 14.95
#